data_c4bca48aa82798b438371ccc47552f7b
#
_entry.id   c4bca48aa82798b438371ccc47552f7b
#
_cell.length_a   1.000
_cell.length_b   1.000
_cell.length_c   1.000
_cell.angle_alpha   90.00
_cell.angle_beta   90.00
_cell.angle_gamma   90.00
#
_symmetry.space_group_name_H-M   'P 1'
#
loop_
_entity.id
_entity.type
_entity.pdbx_description
1 polymer ?
#
loop_
_entity_poly.entity_id
_entity_poly.type
_entity_poly.pdbx_seq_one_letter_code
_entity_poly.pdbx_strand_id
1 'polypeptide(L)'
;ATFPRFGELSGYSRDEMLELAAERGGNVDDPNKRDPLDFVLWQPSAEDEPAWESMWGPGRPGWHIECSALCLRELGTTIDLHGGGSDLIFPHHECEAAQSEAATGEPLVRHWMHQAMVRMDGEKMSKSLGNLVFVSELSTTFHPMAIRLGVLTNHYRTEWEYSDELMPDAQRRWERWLAAGEGTGALNDVRAALDDDLDTPAAIAAIDAAVERGEGVSEAAMLLGVDFER
;
A
#
# COMPACT_ATOMS: atom_id res chain seq x y z
N ALA A 1 -0.75 15.97 -20.74
CA ALA A 1 0.21 16.43 -19.72
C ALA A 1 1.48 16.92 -20.39
N THR A 2 1.91 18.10 -20.01
CA THR A 2 3.16 18.69 -20.51
C THR A 2 4.36 18.36 -19.62
N PHE A 3 4.17 17.57 -18.57
CA PHE A 3 5.25 17.10 -17.71
C PHE A 3 6.04 16.01 -18.45
N PRO A 4 7.33 16.22 -18.76
CA PRO A 4 8.08 15.35 -19.68
C PRO A 4 8.26 13.92 -19.19
N ARG A 5 8.16 13.70 -17.87
CA ARG A 5 8.36 12.41 -17.21
C ARG A 5 7.06 11.68 -16.88
N PHE A 6 5.90 12.21 -17.34
CA PHE A 6 4.62 11.59 -17.07
C PHE A 6 4.52 10.21 -17.74
N GLY A 7 4.28 9.19 -16.93
CA GLY A 7 4.28 7.78 -17.34
C GLY A 7 5.58 7.03 -16.97
N GLU A 8 6.63 7.71 -16.47
CA GLU A 8 7.87 7.04 -16.07
C GLU A 8 7.72 6.18 -14.82
N LEU A 9 6.90 6.61 -13.86
CA LEU A 9 6.66 5.87 -12.62
C LEU A 9 5.87 4.58 -12.89
N SER A 10 4.81 4.68 -13.66
CA SER A 10 3.92 3.55 -13.97
C SER A 10 4.52 2.62 -15.02
N GLY A 11 5.31 3.14 -15.95
CA GLY A 11 5.83 2.40 -17.10
C GLY A 11 4.76 1.98 -18.10
N TYR A 12 3.53 2.48 -17.98
CA TYR A 12 2.43 2.16 -18.87
C TYR A 12 2.53 2.91 -20.19
N SER A 13 2.09 2.25 -21.25
CA SER A 13 1.88 2.89 -22.54
C SER A 13 0.77 3.95 -22.43
N ARG A 14 0.74 4.88 -23.41
CA ARG A 14 -0.31 5.91 -23.43
C ARG A 14 -1.72 5.31 -23.48
N ASP A 15 -1.91 4.24 -24.24
CA ASP A 15 -3.22 3.60 -24.39
C ASP A 15 -3.67 2.97 -23.06
N GLU A 16 -2.77 2.27 -22.36
CA GLU A 16 -3.04 1.73 -21.01
C GLU A 16 -3.35 2.84 -20.00
N MET A 17 -2.62 3.95 -20.06
CA MET A 17 -2.91 5.10 -19.17
C MET A 17 -4.29 5.70 -19.45
N LEU A 18 -4.72 5.81 -20.71
CA LEU A 18 -6.06 6.31 -21.07
C LEU A 18 -7.17 5.38 -20.58
N GLU A 19 -7.00 4.08 -20.75
CA GLU A 19 -7.94 3.06 -20.28
C GLU A 19 -8.07 3.11 -18.76
N LEU A 20 -6.94 3.05 -18.05
CA LEU A 20 -6.92 3.11 -16.58
C LEU A 20 -7.45 4.44 -16.03
N ALA A 21 -7.17 5.58 -16.68
CA ALA A 21 -7.72 6.86 -16.29
C ALA A 21 -9.25 6.88 -16.39
N ALA A 22 -9.81 6.33 -17.47
CA ALA A 22 -11.25 6.23 -17.66
C ALA A 22 -11.90 5.28 -16.64
N GLU A 23 -11.33 4.10 -16.40
CA GLU A 23 -11.81 3.13 -15.40
C GLU A 23 -11.83 3.71 -13.98
N ARG A 24 -10.89 4.60 -13.67
CA ARG A 24 -10.73 5.20 -12.34
C ARG A 24 -11.39 6.57 -12.19
N GLY A 25 -12.37 6.85 -13.03
CA GLY A 25 -13.26 8.01 -12.94
C GLY A 25 -12.72 9.29 -13.57
N GLY A 26 -11.62 9.20 -14.32
CA GLY A 26 -11.13 10.33 -15.13
C GLY A 26 -12.00 10.52 -16.37
N ASN A 27 -12.44 11.75 -16.61
CA ASN A 27 -13.13 12.08 -17.86
C ASN A 27 -12.10 12.34 -18.97
N VAL A 28 -11.74 11.30 -19.73
CA VAL A 28 -10.74 11.41 -20.80
C VAL A 28 -11.28 12.14 -22.04
N ASP A 29 -12.60 12.22 -22.19
CA ASP A 29 -13.28 12.84 -23.32
C ASP A 29 -13.71 14.31 -23.04
N ASP A 30 -13.30 14.89 -21.90
CA ASP A 30 -13.64 16.26 -21.54
C ASP A 30 -13.09 17.25 -22.57
N PRO A 31 -13.95 18.02 -23.27
CA PRO A 31 -13.53 18.96 -24.31
C PRO A 31 -12.69 20.13 -23.78
N ASN A 32 -12.68 20.36 -22.48
CA ASN A 32 -11.88 21.40 -21.82
C ASN A 32 -10.43 20.96 -21.56
N LYS A 33 -10.13 19.67 -21.64
CA LYS A 33 -8.76 19.17 -21.51
C LYS A 33 -7.97 19.43 -22.79
N ARG A 34 -6.69 19.78 -22.64
CA ARG A 34 -5.74 19.88 -23.75
C ARG A 34 -5.20 18.50 -24.15
N ASP A 35 -5.01 17.65 -23.15
CA ASP A 35 -4.64 16.24 -23.28
C ASP A 35 -5.64 15.42 -22.48
N PRO A 36 -6.15 14.27 -23.00
CA PRO A 36 -7.05 13.39 -22.27
C PRO A 36 -6.55 12.94 -20.89
N LEU A 37 -5.22 12.92 -20.67
CA LEU A 37 -4.58 12.59 -19.41
C LEU A 37 -4.39 13.78 -18.48
N ASP A 38 -4.86 15.00 -18.84
CA ASP A 38 -4.87 16.12 -17.92
C ASP A 38 -5.72 15.79 -16.68
N PHE A 39 -5.14 16.02 -15.51
CA PHE A 39 -5.77 15.74 -14.22
C PHE A 39 -6.46 16.96 -13.64
N VAL A 40 -7.43 16.74 -12.76
CA VAL A 40 -8.19 17.80 -12.11
C VAL A 40 -7.37 18.41 -10.96
N LEU A 41 -7.18 19.71 -10.98
CA LEU A 41 -6.62 20.48 -9.85
C LEU A 41 -7.71 21.08 -8.98
N TRP A 42 -8.78 21.61 -9.63
CA TRP A 42 -9.93 22.23 -8.97
C TRP A 42 -11.20 21.85 -9.72
N GLN A 43 -12.28 21.57 -9.01
CA GLN A 43 -13.56 21.18 -9.60
C GLN A 43 -14.74 21.75 -8.81
N PRO A 44 -15.89 21.97 -9.43
CA PRO A 44 -17.11 22.32 -8.72
C PRO A 44 -17.46 21.25 -7.69
N SER A 45 -17.98 21.66 -6.52
CA SER A 45 -18.55 20.76 -5.54
C SER A 45 -20.02 20.48 -5.85
N ALA A 46 -20.49 19.26 -5.51
CA ALA A 46 -21.91 18.96 -5.47
C ALA A 46 -22.58 19.69 -4.27
N GLU A 47 -23.90 19.71 -4.23
CA GLU A 47 -24.67 20.46 -3.23
C GLU A 47 -24.38 20.03 -1.77
N ASP A 48 -24.05 18.76 -1.57
CA ASP A 48 -23.73 18.13 -0.30
C ASP A 48 -22.24 17.98 -0.01
N GLU A 49 -21.37 18.44 -0.94
CA GLU A 49 -19.91 18.39 -0.77
C GLU A 49 -19.35 19.70 -0.19
N PRO A 50 -18.24 19.62 0.58
CA PRO A 50 -17.51 20.81 1.00
C PRO A 50 -17.09 21.67 -0.21
N ALA A 51 -17.22 22.99 -0.08
CA ALA A 51 -16.80 23.93 -1.10
C ALA A 51 -16.01 25.08 -0.48
N TRP A 52 -15.02 25.56 -1.20
CA TRP A 52 -14.20 26.71 -0.84
C TRP A 52 -14.20 27.73 -1.97
N GLU A 53 -14.11 29.00 -1.60
CA GLU A 53 -13.93 30.08 -2.58
C GLU A 53 -12.54 29.99 -3.23
N SER A 54 -12.49 30.20 -4.54
CA SER A 54 -11.24 30.27 -5.29
C SER A 54 -11.33 31.27 -6.44
N MET A 55 -10.19 31.57 -7.08
CA MET A 55 -10.15 32.37 -8.29
C MET A 55 -10.90 31.74 -9.48
N TRP A 56 -11.22 30.45 -9.41
CA TRP A 56 -11.99 29.73 -10.42
C TRP A 56 -13.46 29.52 -10.03
N GLY A 57 -13.88 30.14 -8.92
CA GLY A 57 -15.19 30.00 -8.33
C GLY A 57 -15.23 29.00 -7.17
N PRO A 58 -16.40 28.85 -6.52
CA PRO A 58 -16.58 27.90 -5.44
C PRO A 58 -16.41 26.47 -5.93
N GLY A 59 -15.70 25.65 -5.14
CA GLY A 59 -15.41 24.29 -5.51
C GLY A 59 -14.47 23.60 -4.52
N ARG A 60 -13.87 22.49 -4.95
CA ARG A 60 -12.93 21.70 -4.17
C ARG A 60 -11.74 21.23 -5.00
N PRO A 61 -10.62 20.89 -4.36
CA PRO A 61 -9.47 20.31 -5.07
C PRO A 61 -9.84 18.95 -5.70
N GLY A 62 -9.07 18.56 -6.72
CA GLY A 62 -9.05 17.19 -7.21
C GLY A 62 -8.31 16.28 -6.22
N TRP A 63 -8.61 14.98 -6.27
CA TRP A 63 -8.03 14.03 -5.33
C TRP A 63 -6.49 14.00 -5.28
N HIS A 64 -5.84 14.03 -6.45
CA HIS A 64 -4.37 13.91 -6.49
C HIS A 64 -3.67 15.13 -5.88
N ILE A 65 -4.20 16.33 -6.11
CA ILE A 65 -3.58 17.56 -5.60
C ILE A 65 -3.72 17.72 -4.08
N GLU A 66 -4.72 17.08 -3.47
CA GLU A 66 -4.85 17.04 -2.01
C GLU A 66 -3.62 16.38 -1.38
N CYS A 67 -3.25 15.20 -1.88
CA CYS A 67 -2.09 14.46 -1.38
C CYS A 67 -0.78 15.17 -1.73
N SER A 68 -0.62 15.68 -2.97
CA SER A 68 0.56 16.46 -3.36
C SER A 68 0.78 17.66 -2.44
N ALA A 69 -0.26 18.44 -2.16
CA ALA A 69 -0.16 19.62 -1.30
C ALA A 69 0.14 19.25 0.16
N LEU A 70 -0.47 18.18 0.67
CA LEU A 70 -0.21 17.69 2.03
C LEU A 70 1.23 17.19 2.18
N CYS A 71 1.70 16.37 1.24
CA CYS A 71 3.08 15.86 1.25
C CYS A 71 4.09 17.01 1.23
N LEU A 72 3.94 17.98 0.33
CA LEU A 72 4.83 19.13 0.25
C LEU A 72 4.83 19.98 1.54
N ARG A 73 3.67 20.15 2.16
CA ARG A 73 3.52 20.95 3.38
C ARG A 73 4.12 20.26 4.61
N GLU A 74 3.85 18.96 4.78
CA GLU A 74 4.19 18.25 6.02
C GLU A 74 5.57 17.58 5.96
N LEU A 75 6.00 17.13 4.77
CA LEU A 75 7.20 16.30 4.60
C LEU A 75 8.30 16.99 3.77
N GLY A 76 8.00 18.15 3.15
CA GLY A 76 8.96 18.88 2.33
C GLY A 76 8.90 18.50 0.84
N THR A 77 9.85 19.03 0.05
CA THR A 77 9.83 18.89 -1.41
C THR A 77 10.18 17.50 -1.91
N THR A 78 10.93 16.73 -1.11
CA THR A 78 11.31 15.35 -1.43
C THR A 78 11.14 14.48 -0.20
N ILE A 79 10.40 13.39 -0.33
CA ILE A 79 10.12 12.41 0.72
C ILE A 79 10.96 11.14 0.49
N ASP A 80 11.37 10.49 1.57
CA ASP A 80 12.26 9.34 1.47
C ASP A 80 11.54 8.10 0.95
N LEU A 81 10.32 7.83 1.45
CA LEU A 81 9.52 6.68 1.07
C LEU A 81 8.05 7.08 0.90
N HIS A 82 7.46 6.77 -0.26
CA HIS A 82 6.03 6.90 -0.51
C HIS A 82 5.45 5.55 -0.88
N GLY A 83 4.44 5.12 -0.14
CA GLY A 83 3.84 3.80 -0.31
C GLY A 83 2.35 3.83 -0.57
N GLY A 84 1.85 2.74 -1.18
CA GLY A 84 0.43 2.53 -1.39
C GLY A 84 0.10 1.21 -2.04
N GLY A 85 -1.17 0.97 -2.35
CA GLY A 85 -1.57 -0.16 -3.17
C GLY A 85 -1.06 -0.03 -4.61
N SER A 86 -0.87 -1.15 -5.28
CA SER A 86 -0.45 -1.16 -6.69
C SER A 86 -1.45 -0.45 -7.62
N ASP A 87 -2.70 -0.35 -7.21
CA ASP A 87 -3.73 0.41 -7.91
C ASP A 87 -3.54 1.93 -7.85
N LEU A 88 -2.73 2.44 -6.93
CA LEU A 88 -2.40 3.86 -6.82
C LEU A 88 -1.22 4.28 -7.72
N ILE A 89 -0.43 3.35 -8.25
CA ILE A 89 0.69 3.66 -9.14
C ILE A 89 0.21 4.65 -10.23
N PHE A 90 -0.92 4.31 -10.87
CA PHE A 90 -1.57 5.16 -11.86
C PHE A 90 -3.09 5.19 -11.62
N PRO A 91 -3.75 6.35 -11.71
CA PRO A 91 -3.18 7.66 -12.05
C PRO A 91 -2.62 8.43 -10.84
N HIS A 92 -2.89 7.99 -9.58
CA HIS A 92 -2.73 8.81 -8.38
C HIS A 92 -1.27 9.24 -8.14
N HIS A 93 -0.37 8.30 -7.93
CA HIS A 93 1.05 8.59 -7.64
C HIS A 93 1.77 9.21 -8.84
N GLU A 94 1.43 8.79 -10.07
CA GLU A 94 1.94 9.44 -11.28
C GLU A 94 1.54 10.93 -11.35
N CYS A 95 0.28 11.24 -11.00
CA CYS A 95 -0.19 12.62 -10.95
C CYS A 95 0.44 13.42 -9.80
N GLU A 96 0.63 12.81 -8.62
CA GLU A 96 1.31 13.46 -7.50
C GLU A 96 2.76 13.82 -7.84
N ALA A 97 3.49 12.90 -8.46
CA ALA A 97 4.84 13.16 -8.93
C ALA A 97 4.86 14.31 -9.94
N ALA A 98 3.99 14.26 -10.95
CA ALA A 98 3.91 15.30 -11.96
C ALA A 98 3.55 16.68 -11.38
N GLN A 99 2.62 16.76 -10.44
CA GLN A 99 2.18 18.00 -9.79
C GLN A 99 3.30 18.60 -8.94
N SER A 100 3.89 17.78 -8.08
CA SER A 100 4.91 18.24 -7.12
C SER A 100 6.21 18.60 -7.81
N GLU A 101 6.70 17.78 -8.74
CA GLU A 101 7.93 18.02 -9.47
C GLU A 101 7.81 19.20 -10.43
N ALA A 102 6.64 19.42 -11.04
CA ALA A 102 6.40 20.62 -11.85
C ALA A 102 6.38 21.91 -11.02
N ALA A 103 5.95 21.83 -9.75
CA ALA A 103 5.89 22.97 -8.85
C ALA A 103 7.23 23.30 -8.20
N THR A 104 8.04 22.28 -7.86
CA THR A 104 9.26 22.43 -7.06
C THR A 104 10.54 22.37 -7.89
N GLY A 105 10.53 21.65 -9.00
CA GLY A 105 11.72 21.33 -9.79
C GLY A 105 12.55 20.17 -9.20
N GLU A 106 12.10 19.58 -8.08
CA GLU A 106 12.80 18.50 -7.36
C GLU A 106 12.00 17.19 -7.45
N PRO A 107 12.64 16.01 -7.43
CA PRO A 107 11.95 14.72 -7.34
C PRO A 107 11.08 14.65 -6.08
N LEU A 108 9.81 14.28 -6.22
CA LEU A 108 8.90 14.14 -5.07
C LEU A 108 9.34 13.02 -4.14
N VAL A 109 9.76 11.88 -4.67
CA VAL A 109 9.99 10.65 -3.90
C VAL A 109 11.31 10.02 -4.27
N ARG A 110 12.08 9.58 -3.26
CA ARG A 110 13.32 8.80 -3.45
C ARG A 110 13.03 7.33 -3.71
N HIS A 111 12.07 6.75 -2.95
CA HIS A 111 11.72 5.33 -3.05
C HIS A 111 10.21 5.15 -3.05
N TRP A 112 9.69 4.60 -4.14
CA TRP A 112 8.30 4.19 -4.24
C TRP A 112 8.16 2.74 -3.77
N MET A 113 7.11 2.47 -2.98
CA MET A 113 6.80 1.13 -2.51
C MET A 113 5.32 0.83 -2.73
N HIS A 114 5.03 -0.18 -3.54
CA HIS A 114 3.65 -0.56 -3.83
C HIS A 114 3.39 -2.00 -3.40
N GLN A 115 2.30 -2.18 -2.67
CA GLN A 115 1.85 -3.50 -2.27
C GLN A 115 0.77 -4.01 -3.21
N ALA A 116 0.81 -5.30 -3.49
CA ALA A 116 -0.20 -5.98 -4.27
C ALA A 116 -1.53 -6.05 -3.52
N MET A 117 -2.61 -6.29 -4.28
CA MET A 117 -3.96 -6.28 -3.72
C MET A 117 -4.32 -7.62 -3.08
N VAL A 118 -5.11 -7.56 -2.02
CA VAL A 118 -5.75 -8.72 -1.42
C VAL A 118 -7.09 -8.96 -2.12
N ARG A 119 -7.36 -10.21 -2.47
CA ARG A 119 -8.61 -10.64 -3.11
C ARG A 119 -9.44 -11.47 -2.14
N MET A 120 -10.74 -11.52 -2.42
CA MET A 120 -11.70 -12.42 -1.80
C MET A 120 -12.69 -12.89 -2.86
N ASP A 121 -12.85 -14.20 -3.00
CA ASP A 121 -13.69 -14.82 -4.02
C ASP A 121 -13.34 -14.41 -5.46
N GLY A 122 -12.03 -14.25 -5.73
CA GLY A 122 -11.52 -13.83 -7.03
C GLY A 122 -11.62 -12.33 -7.34
N GLU A 123 -12.26 -11.55 -6.45
CA GLU A 123 -12.45 -10.12 -6.61
C GLU A 123 -11.55 -9.32 -5.65
N LYS A 124 -11.10 -8.13 -6.07
CA LYS A 124 -10.34 -7.23 -5.20
C LYS A 124 -11.16 -6.87 -3.97
N MET A 125 -10.58 -6.97 -2.77
CA MET A 125 -11.19 -6.42 -1.56
C MET A 125 -11.37 -4.91 -1.67
N SER A 126 -12.60 -4.43 -1.56
CA SER A 126 -12.91 -3.00 -1.62
C SER A 126 -14.16 -2.63 -0.85
N LYS A 127 -14.24 -1.36 -0.42
CA LYS A 127 -15.44 -0.83 0.25
C LYS A 127 -16.68 -0.86 -0.66
N SER A 128 -16.49 -0.61 -1.95
CA SER A 128 -17.58 -0.57 -2.92
C SER A 128 -18.23 -1.94 -3.15
N LEU A 129 -17.47 -3.02 -3.03
CA LEU A 129 -17.96 -4.39 -3.13
C LEU A 129 -18.49 -4.94 -1.80
N GLY A 130 -18.18 -4.29 -0.68
CA GLY A 130 -18.60 -4.73 0.65
C GLY A 130 -17.97 -6.05 1.11
N ASN A 131 -16.86 -6.47 0.49
CA ASN A 131 -16.15 -7.73 0.74
C ASN A 131 -14.89 -7.54 1.61
N LEU A 132 -14.91 -6.55 2.50
CA LEU A 132 -13.78 -6.28 3.40
C LEU A 132 -13.79 -7.20 4.61
N VAL A 133 -12.60 -7.64 5.00
CA VAL A 133 -12.34 -8.26 6.30
C VAL A 133 -11.79 -7.20 7.25
N PHE A 134 -12.48 -6.94 8.34
CA PHE A 134 -12.10 -5.90 9.29
C PHE A 134 -11.19 -6.46 10.39
N VAL A 135 -10.04 -5.83 10.59
CA VAL A 135 -9.10 -6.18 11.67
C VAL A 135 -9.77 -6.08 13.04
N SER A 136 -10.68 -5.13 13.24
CA SER A 136 -11.46 -4.99 14.47
C SER A 136 -12.35 -6.22 14.76
N GLU A 137 -12.86 -6.89 13.75
CA GLU A 137 -13.63 -8.13 13.89
C GLU A 137 -12.70 -9.32 14.15
N LEU A 138 -11.62 -9.43 13.37
CA LEU A 138 -10.62 -10.49 13.58
C LEU A 138 -10.03 -10.45 14.99
N SER A 139 -9.77 -9.26 15.53
CA SER A 139 -9.19 -9.10 16.88
C SER A 139 -10.13 -9.49 18.02
N THR A 140 -11.41 -9.78 17.75
CA THR A 140 -12.31 -10.37 18.74
C THR A 140 -12.09 -11.87 18.92
N THR A 141 -11.44 -12.53 17.95
CA THR A 141 -11.28 -14.00 17.91
C THR A 141 -9.82 -14.41 17.91
N PHE A 142 -8.97 -13.65 17.22
CA PHE A 142 -7.56 -14.00 17.02
C PHE A 142 -6.65 -13.02 17.74
N HIS A 143 -5.48 -13.53 18.18
CA HIS A 143 -4.47 -12.68 18.81
C HIS A 143 -3.92 -11.64 17.78
N PRO A 144 -3.63 -10.39 18.17
CA PRO A 144 -3.12 -9.37 17.24
C PRO A 144 -1.84 -9.82 16.51
N MET A 145 -0.95 -10.57 17.17
CA MET A 145 0.27 -11.10 16.55
C MET A 145 -0.03 -12.20 15.52
N ALA A 146 -1.08 -12.98 15.72
CA ALA A 146 -1.55 -13.94 14.72
C ALA A 146 -2.10 -13.23 13.48
N ILE A 147 -2.88 -12.16 13.65
CA ILE A 147 -3.38 -11.35 12.53
C ILE A 147 -2.20 -10.77 11.75
N ARG A 148 -1.19 -10.22 12.44
CA ARG A 148 0.04 -9.74 11.82
C ARG A 148 0.76 -10.82 11.03
N LEU A 149 0.93 -12.01 11.58
CA LEU A 149 1.53 -13.14 10.89
C LEU A 149 0.75 -13.57 9.65
N GLY A 150 -0.59 -13.60 9.74
CA GLY A 150 -1.44 -13.92 8.60
C GLY A 150 -1.17 -12.98 7.41
N VAL A 151 -1.07 -11.68 7.65
CA VAL A 151 -0.73 -10.70 6.59
C VAL A 151 0.68 -10.94 6.05
N LEU A 152 1.67 -11.17 6.92
CA LEU A 152 3.08 -11.35 6.56
C LEU A 152 3.38 -12.70 5.88
N THR A 153 2.43 -13.63 5.87
CA THR A 153 2.58 -14.93 5.20
C THR A 153 2.76 -14.78 3.69
N ASN A 154 2.29 -13.67 3.12
CA ASN A 154 2.40 -13.37 1.71
C ASN A 154 3.40 -12.24 1.48
N HIS A 155 4.18 -12.34 0.38
CA HIS A 155 5.08 -11.27 -0.02
C HIS A 155 4.27 -10.03 -0.45
N TYR A 156 4.66 -8.84 -0.03
CA TYR A 156 3.89 -7.63 -0.27
C TYR A 156 3.68 -7.27 -1.75
N ARG A 157 4.54 -7.74 -2.66
CA ARG A 157 4.41 -7.54 -4.10
C ARG A 157 3.53 -8.57 -4.80
N THR A 158 3.08 -9.61 -4.09
CA THR A 158 2.31 -10.72 -4.69
C THR A 158 0.83 -10.58 -4.33
N GLU A 159 -0.03 -10.57 -5.34
CA GLU A 159 -1.48 -10.69 -5.09
C GLU A 159 -1.80 -12.03 -4.43
N TRP A 160 -2.68 -12.01 -3.45
CA TRP A 160 -3.10 -13.21 -2.76
C TRP A 160 -4.58 -13.18 -2.41
N GLU A 161 -5.13 -14.37 -2.24
CA GLU A 161 -6.53 -14.60 -1.91
C GLU A 161 -6.68 -14.79 -0.40
N TYR A 162 -7.57 -14.02 0.22
CA TYR A 162 -7.95 -14.25 1.61
C TYR A 162 -8.80 -15.52 1.69
N SER A 163 -8.49 -16.41 2.63
CA SER A 163 -9.28 -17.59 2.93
C SER A 163 -9.59 -17.68 4.42
N ASP A 164 -10.64 -18.42 4.77
CA ASP A 164 -11.05 -18.62 6.16
C ASP A 164 -10.01 -19.40 6.99
N GLU A 165 -9.11 -20.15 6.34
CA GLU A 165 -8.03 -20.90 6.98
C GLU A 165 -6.85 -20.01 7.37
N LEU A 166 -6.68 -18.84 6.75
CA LEU A 166 -5.51 -17.98 6.95
C LEU A 166 -5.31 -17.61 8.43
N MET A 167 -6.36 -17.14 9.08
CA MET A 167 -6.26 -16.67 10.47
C MET A 167 -6.09 -17.83 11.47
N PRO A 168 -6.83 -18.96 11.38
CA PRO A 168 -6.55 -20.14 12.19
C PRO A 168 -5.13 -20.67 12.04
N ASP A 169 -4.57 -20.71 10.82
CA ASP A 169 -3.20 -21.14 10.56
C ASP A 169 -2.17 -20.19 11.19
N ALA A 170 -2.38 -18.91 11.04
CA ALA A 170 -1.53 -17.88 11.63
C ALA A 170 -1.57 -17.93 13.17
N GLN A 171 -2.75 -18.17 13.76
CA GLN A 171 -2.91 -18.34 15.20
C GLN A 171 -2.11 -19.53 15.71
N ARG A 172 -2.22 -20.71 15.05
CA ARG A 172 -1.45 -21.91 15.40
C ARG A 172 0.06 -21.68 15.25
N ARG A 173 0.49 -20.93 14.23
CA ARG A 173 1.90 -20.58 14.03
C ARG A 173 2.41 -19.71 15.17
N TRP A 174 1.69 -18.65 15.52
CA TRP A 174 2.03 -17.77 16.63
C TRP A 174 2.15 -18.54 17.95
N GLU A 175 1.19 -19.42 18.27
CA GLU A 175 1.21 -20.25 19.47
C GLU A 175 2.45 -21.18 19.53
N ARG A 176 2.86 -21.75 18.39
CA ARG A 176 4.09 -22.56 18.32
C ARG A 176 5.33 -21.72 18.57
N TRP A 177 5.41 -20.52 18.00
CA TRP A 177 6.53 -19.61 18.21
C TRP A 177 6.61 -19.13 19.66
N LEU A 178 5.48 -18.79 20.25
CA LEU A 178 5.39 -18.42 21.66
C LEU A 178 5.86 -19.58 22.57
N ALA A 179 5.45 -20.81 22.27
CA ALA A 179 5.86 -22.00 23.02
C ALA A 179 7.35 -22.32 22.88
N ALA A 180 7.98 -21.98 21.75
CA ALA A 180 9.44 -22.11 21.55
C ALA A 180 10.24 -21.14 22.44
N GLY A 181 9.66 -19.98 22.78
CA GLY A 181 10.16 -19.07 23.79
C GLY A 181 11.32 -18.20 23.34
N GLU A 182 12.06 -17.69 24.36
CA GLU A 182 13.17 -16.78 24.14
C GLU A 182 14.36 -17.45 23.45
N GLY A 183 14.98 -16.70 22.53
CA GLY A 183 16.17 -17.14 21.81
C GLY A 183 16.42 -16.41 20.50
N THR A 184 17.56 -16.75 19.89
CA THR A 184 18.09 -16.14 18.67
C THR A 184 17.97 -17.05 17.43
N GLY A 185 17.21 -18.12 17.54
CA GLY A 185 16.99 -19.06 16.43
C GLY A 185 16.49 -18.34 15.19
N ALA A 186 17.09 -18.63 14.04
CA ALA A 186 16.83 -18.01 12.73
C ALA A 186 17.11 -16.47 12.62
N LEU A 187 17.67 -15.81 13.62
CA LEU A 187 17.81 -14.33 13.61
C LEU A 187 18.55 -13.80 12.36
N ASN A 188 19.63 -14.47 11.96
CA ASN A 188 20.41 -14.03 10.79
C ASN A 188 19.71 -14.37 9.46
N ASP A 189 18.99 -15.50 9.40
CA ASP A 189 18.23 -15.92 8.22
C ASP A 189 17.06 -14.96 7.98
N VAL A 190 16.37 -14.55 9.06
CA VAL A 190 15.31 -13.52 8.99
C VAL A 190 15.85 -12.18 8.53
N ARG A 191 17.01 -11.73 9.03
CA ARG A 191 17.65 -10.50 8.54
C ARG A 191 17.95 -10.59 7.06
N ALA A 192 18.56 -11.70 6.62
CA ALA A 192 18.86 -11.89 5.21
C ALA A 192 17.61 -11.87 4.31
N ALA A 193 16.51 -12.48 4.75
CA ALA A 193 15.24 -12.46 4.04
C ALA A 193 14.62 -11.06 3.99
N LEU A 194 14.71 -10.29 5.08
CA LEU A 194 14.20 -8.92 5.10
C LEU A 194 15.07 -7.96 4.28
N ASP A 195 16.37 -8.21 4.16
CA ASP A 195 17.28 -7.46 3.29
C ASP A 195 17.08 -7.81 1.79
N ASP A 196 16.42 -8.92 1.49
CA ASP A 196 16.03 -9.35 0.14
C ASP A 196 14.57 -8.97 -0.15
N ASP A 197 14.34 -7.70 -0.43
CA ASP A 197 13.03 -7.14 -0.80
C ASP A 197 11.90 -7.43 0.23
N LEU A 198 12.23 -7.47 1.51
CA LEU A 198 11.28 -7.78 2.60
C LEU A 198 10.59 -9.14 2.41
N ASP A 199 11.33 -10.18 2.04
CA ASP A 199 10.79 -11.55 1.86
C ASP A 199 10.31 -12.13 3.19
N THR A 200 9.13 -11.66 3.62
CA THR A 200 8.49 -12.12 4.86
C THR A 200 8.08 -13.59 4.81
N PRO A 201 7.66 -14.19 3.68
CA PRO A 201 7.47 -15.64 3.57
C PRO A 201 8.73 -16.44 3.89
N ALA A 202 9.89 -16.08 3.34
CA ALA A 202 11.16 -16.75 3.65
C ALA A 202 11.57 -16.55 5.11
N ALA A 203 11.38 -15.34 5.65
CA ALA A 203 11.62 -15.05 7.07
C ALA A 203 10.77 -15.93 8.00
N ILE A 204 9.49 -16.07 7.71
CA ILE A 204 8.55 -16.93 8.46
C ILE A 204 8.98 -18.40 8.37
N ALA A 205 9.35 -18.89 7.18
CA ALA A 205 9.82 -20.25 6.99
C ALA A 205 11.10 -20.54 7.78
N ALA A 206 12.03 -19.59 7.86
CA ALA A 206 13.25 -19.72 8.65
C ALA A 206 12.95 -19.86 10.15
N ILE A 207 11.98 -19.08 10.68
CA ILE A 207 11.55 -19.17 12.07
C ILE A 207 10.87 -20.52 12.33
N ASP A 208 9.94 -20.95 11.46
CA ASP A 208 9.27 -22.24 11.59
C ASP A 208 10.30 -23.38 11.65
N ALA A 209 11.31 -23.37 10.79
CA ALA A 209 12.39 -24.37 10.81
C ALA A 209 13.23 -24.34 12.10
N ALA A 210 13.49 -23.16 12.68
CA ALA A 210 14.18 -23.02 13.96
C ALA A 210 13.34 -23.62 15.12
N VAL A 211 12.04 -23.36 15.12
CA VAL A 211 11.09 -23.95 16.08
C VAL A 211 11.08 -25.47 15.99
N GLU A 212 11.09 -26.05 14.79
CA GLU A 212 11.17 -27.50 14.57
C GLU A 212 12.47 -28.10 15.11
N ARG A 213 13.57 -27.35 15.15
CA ARG A 213 14.83 -27.74 15.78
C ARG A 213 14.85 -27.56 17.31
N GLY A 214 13.77 -27.04 17.89
CA GLY A 214 13.66 -26.77 19.33
C GLY A 214 14.39 -25.49 19.78
N GLU A 215 14.63 -24.56 18.87
CA GLU A 215 15.29 -23.29 19.16
C GLU A 215 14.27 -22.23 19.60
N GLY A 216 14.61 -21.39 20.59
CA GLY A 216 13.84 -20.20 20.93
C GLY A 216 14.01 -19.12 19.85
N VAL A 217 12.95 -18.37 19.53
CA VAL A 217 12.88 -17.53 18.32
C VAL A 217 12.40 -16.10 18.55
N SER A 218 12.30 -15.66 19.81
CA SER A 218 11.73 -14.33 20.16
C SER A 218 12.42 -13.17 19.44
N GLU A 219 13.76 -13.18 19.33
CA GLU A 219 14.49 -12.08 18.67
C GLU A 219 14.24 -12.05 17.15
N ALA A 220 14.14 -13.19 16.51
CA ALA A 220 13.80 -13.30 15.10
C ALA A 220 12.36 -12.87 14.83
N ALA A 221 11.41 -13.31 15.67
CA ALA A 221 10.00 -12.91 15.60
C ALA A 221 9.83 -11.39 15.76
N MET A 222 10.60 -10.77 16.66
CA MET A 222 10.57 -9.32 16.87
C MET A 222 10.96 -8.52 15.62
N LEU A 223 11.83 -9.02 14.75
CA LEU A 223 12.14 -8.37 13.47
C LEU A 223 10.92 -8.27 12.54
N LEU A 224 9.98 -9.20 12.67
CA LEU A 224 8.67 -9.16 12.00
C LEU A 224 7.62 -8.35 12.79
N GLY A 225 8.00 -7.76 13.92
CA GLY A 225 7.11 -7.06 14.85
C GLY A 225 6.14 -8.00 15.56
N VAL A 226 6.51 -9.28 15.70
CA VAL A 226 5.78 -10.28 16.48
C VAL A 226 6.38 -10.34 17.87
N ASP A 227 5.67 -9.74 18.82
CA ASP A 227 6.08 -9.56 20.20
C ASP A 227 5.43 -10.64 21.09
N PHE A 228 6.21 -11.34 21.87
CA PHE A 228 5.74 -12.41 22.77
C PHE A 228 5.19 -11.91 24.11
N GLU A 229 5.41 -10.64 24.41
CA GLU A 229 4.96 -10.00 25.66
C GLU A 229 3.61 -9.24 25.53
N ARG A 230 3.07 -9.16 24.32
CA ARG A 230 1.86 -8.35 24.02
C ARG A 230 0.65 -9.20 23.64
#